data_e75ff3f1fe47d404e390776dae60c58b
#
_entry.id   e75ff3f1fe47d404e390776dae60c58b
#
_cell.length_a   1.000
_cell.length_b   1.000
_cell.length_c   1.000
_cell.angle_alpha   90.00
_cell.angle_beta   90.00
_cell.angle_gamma   90.00
#
_symmetry.space_group_name_H-M   'P 1'
#
loop_
_entity.id
_entity.type
_entity.pdbx_description
1 polymer ?
#
loop_
_entity_poly.entity_id
_entity_poly.type
_entity_poly.pdbx_seq_one_letter_code
_entity_poly.pdbx_strand_id
1 'polypeptide(L)'
;SKNSSCAGYASEELVEPLIFNQSARFMVVADPLDGSSNISVNMPIGTIFGIIRNTDYGVSSFNKSGRYYISAGYSLYGPSDIFVICVNNKVIEFTLDPEKKEYMLSRDDIKIPRTGSVYSINEGNFVSWEDNVKKWVLDNKNPTGSSNKRKTLRYVGSLVADAHRTL
;
A
#
# COMPACT_ATOMS: atom_id res chain seq x y z
N SER A 1 9.64 20.32 -8.69
CA SER A 1 10.51 19.97 -7.56
C SER A 1 11.96 20.24 -7.95
N LYS A 2 12.70 20.99 -7.11
CA LYS A 2 14.15 21.22 -7.30
C LYS A 2 14.99 20.08 -6.70
N ASN A 3 14.41 18.91 -6.48
CA ASN A 3 15.16 17.77 -5.96
C ASN A 3 15.99 17.16 -7.10
N SER A 4 17.30 17.38 -7.04
CA SER A 4 18.25 16.88 -8.04
C SER A 4 18.34 15.36 -8.13
N SER A 5 17.76 14.64 -7.16
CA SER A 5 17.77 13.17 -7.09
C SER A 5 16.54 12.52 -7.75
N CYS A 6 15.45 13.27 -8.00
CA CYS A 6 14.22 12.76 -8.59
C CYS A 6 14.21 12.96 -10.10
N ALA A 7 14.14 11.87 -10.84
CA ALA A 7 14.10 11.86 -12.30
C ALA A 7 12.68 12.04 -12.85
N GLY A 8 11.68 11.49 -12.18
CA GLY A 8 10.30 11.55 -12.65
C GLY A 8 9.31 11.03 -11.62
N TYR A 9 8.03 11.22 -11.95
CA TYR A 9 6.90 10.88 -11.11
C TYR A 9 5.78 10.27 -11.94
N ALA A 10 5.18 9.19 -11.44
CA ALA A 10 3.98 8.60 -11.98
C ALA A 10 2.92 8.46 -10.87
N SER A 11 1.66 8.67 -11.23
CA SER A 11 0.52 8.58 -10.32
C SER A 11 -0.72 8.17 -11.10
N GLU A 12 -1.69 7.58 -10.43
CA GLU A 12 -3.00 7.29 -11.02
C GLU A 12 -3.76 8.57 -11.40
N GLU A 13 -3.47 9.70 -10.74
CA GLU A 13 -4.05 11.01 -11.03
C GLU A 13 -3.49 11.65 -12.31
N LEU A 14 -2.48 11.05 -12.93
CA LEU A 14 -1.84 11.56 -14.13
C LEU A 14 -2.08 10.63 -15.33
N VAL A 15 -2.47 11.21 -16.46
CA VAL A 15 -2.60 10.46 -17.71
C VAL A 15 -1.25 9.93 -18.19
N GLU A 16 -0.19 10.72 -18.02
CA GLU A 16 1.18 10.39 -18.43
C GLU A 16 2.17 10.66 -17.29
N PRO A 17 3.20 9.82 -17.13
CA PRO A 17 4.26 10.10 -16.18
C PRO A 17 5.02 11.39 -16.51
N LEU A 18 5.44 12.10 -15.47
CA LEU A 18 6.25 13.31 -15.59
C LEU A 18 7.74 12.99 -15.48
N ILE A 19 8.55 13.49 -16.41
CA ILE A 19 10.01 13.40 -16.37
C ILE A 19 10.55 14.80 -16.11
N PHE A 20 11.31 14.96 -15.02
CA PHE A 20 11.89 16.23 -14.60
C PHE A 20 13.38 16.33 -14.97
N ASN A 21 14.11 15.25 -14.74
CA ASN A 21 15.55 15.19 -14.94
C ASN A 21 15.99 13.74 -15.26
N GLN A 22 16.17 13.44 -16.53
CA GLN A 22 16.53 12.09 -16.97
C GLN A 22 17.83 11.55 -16.35
N SER A 23 18.76 12.44 -15.95
CA SER A 23 20.04 12.04 -15.34
C SER A 23 19.94 11.77 -13.84
N ALA A 24 18.82 12.11 -13.19
CA ALA A 24 18.64 11.85 -11.77
C ALA A 24 18.45 10.37 -11.47
N ARG A 25 18.74 9.97 -10.22
CA ARG A 25 18.92 8.57 -9.84
C ARG A 25 17.63 7.81 -9.57
N PHE A 26 16.54 8.50 -9.19
CA PHE A 26 15.34 7.87 -8.66
C PHE A 26 14.08 8.34 -9.38
N MET A 27 13.12 7.43 -9.49
CA MET A 27 11.75 7.70 -9.91
C MET A 27 10.81 7.46 -8.73
N VAL A 28 9.73 8.22 -8.67
CA VAL A 28 8.69 8.07 -7.64
C VAL A 28 7.39 7.67 -8.30
N VAL A 29 6.73 6.68 -7.74
CA VAL A 29 5.35 6.32 -8.05
C VAL A 29 4.51 6.61 -6.82
N ALA A 30 3.30 7.15 -6.98
CA ALA A 30 2.43 7.36 -5.84
C ALA A 30 0.94 7.34 -6.25
N ASP A 31 0.15 6.85 -5.32
CA ASP A 31 -1.26 7.21 -5.17
C ASP A 31 -1.34 8.27 -4.06
N PRO A 32 -1.58 9.54 -4.41
CA PRO A 32 -1.57 10.61 -3.41
C PRO A 32 -2.74 10.54 -2.45
N LEU A 33 -3.85 9.89 -2.84
CA LEU A 33 -5.06 9.84 -2.01
C LEU A 33 -5.86 8.55 -2.21
N ASP A 34 -5.29 7.41 -1.80
CA ASP A 34 -5.97 6.11 -1.78
C ASP A 34 -7.23 6.14 -0.94
N GLY A 35 -8.32 5.63 -1.49
CA GLY A 35 -9.62 5.57 -0.84
C GLY A 35 -10.37 6.89 -0.83
N SER A 36 -10.17 7.78 -1.80
CA SER A 36 -10.81 9.11 -1.86
C SER A 36 -12.33 9.08 -1.74
N SER A 37 -12.99 8.02 -2.20
CA SER A 37 -14.44 7.80 -2.01
C SER A 37 -14.87 7.69 -0.54
N ASN A 38 -13.95 7.39 0.36
CA ASN A 38 -14.17 7.25 1.79
C ASN A 38 -14.18 8.60 2.55
N ILE A 39 -13.75 9.69 1.91
CA ILE A 39 -13.67 11.01 2.54
C ILE A 39 -15.05 11.48 3.04
N SER A 40 -16.07 11.37 2.20
CA SER A 40 -17.42 11.86 2.49
C SER A 40 -18.09 11.13 3.66
N VAL A 41 -17.62 9.94 4.00
CA VAL A 41 -18.15 9.11 5.09
C VAL A 41 -17.18 8.97 6.25
N ASN A 42 -16.10 9.77 6.27
CA ASN A 42 -15.12 9.83 7.34
C ASN A 42 -14.45 8.47 7.65
N MET A 43 -14.22 7.68 6.61
CA MET A 43 -13.47 6.42 6.73
C MET A 43 -11.98 6.66 6.43
N PRO A 44 -11.08 5.77 6.90
CA PRO A 44 -9.64 5.90 6.67
C PRO A 44 -9.27 5.98 5.19
N ILE A 45 -8.36 6.87 4.88
CA ILE A 45 -7.74 7.11 3.58
C ILE A 45 -6.23 7.20 3.75
N GLY A 46 -5.48 7.32 2.67
CA GLY A 46 -4.03 7.48 2.82
C GLY A 46 -3.30 7.85 1.54
N THR A 47 -2.00 7.91 1.64
CA THR A 47 -1.08 8.12 0.52
C THR A 47 -0.18 6.92 0.40
N ILE A 48 -0.02 6.37 -0.80
CA ILE A 48 0.88 5.24 -1.08
C ILE A 48 1.99 5.73 -1.98
N PHE A 49 3.23 5.30 -1.73
CA PHE A 49 4.37 5.65 -2.59
C PHE A 49 5.38 4.52 -2.75
N GLY A 50 6.12 4.61 -3.84
CA GLY A 50 7.26 3.74 -4.10
C GLY A 50 8.40 4.50 -4.76
N ILE A 51 9.62 4.08 -4.47
CA ILE A 51 10.85 4.65 -5.03
C ILE A 51 11.59 3.56 -5.78
N ILE A 52 11.87 3.81 -7.04
CA ILE A 52 12.64 2.91 -7.92
C ILE A 52 13.87 3.61 -8.49
N ARG A 53 14.84 2.83 -8.97
CA ARG A 53 15.99 3.39 -9.69
C ARG A 53 15.59 3.77 -11.10
N ASN A 54 16.09 4.92 -11.55
CA ASN A 54 16.01 5.34 -12.94
C ASN A 54 17.08 4.61 -13.76
N THR A 55 16.80 3.38 -14.17
CA THR A 55 17.76 2.53 -14.91
C THR A 55 17.73 2.73 -16.41
N ASP A 56 16.57 3.12 -16.94
CA ASP A 56 16.32 3.20 -18.38
C ASP A 56 16.17 4.66 -18.86
N TYR A 57 16.57 5.59 -17.98
CA TYR A 57 16.62 7.04 -18.24
C TYR A 57 15.32 7.64 -18.79
N GLY A 58 14.19 7.22 -18.25
CA GLY A 58 12.88 7.74 -18.65
C GLY A 58 11.70 6.89 -18.21
N VAL A 59 10.58 7.01 -18.95
CA VAL A 59 9.29 6.40 -18.61
C VAL A 59 9.34 4.88 -18.45
N SER A 60 10.18 4.19 -19.23
CA SER A 60 10.35 2.74 -19.13
C SER A 60 10.86 2.27 -17.75
N SER A 61 11.50 3.15 -16.98
CA SER A 61 11.91 2.85 -15.60
C SER A 61 10.73 2.60 -14.66
N PHE A 62 9.53 3.08 -14.97
CA PHE A 62 8.32 2.83 -14.18
C PHE A 62 7.78 1.39 -14.36
N ASN A 63 8.08 0.75 -15.48
CA ASN A 63 7.59 -0.59 -15.79
C ASN A 63 8.45 -1.68 -15.11
N LYS A 64 8.55 -1.63 -13.79
CA LYS A 64 9.31 -2.59 -12.98
C LYS A 64 8.41 -3.31 -11.98
N SER A 65 8.69 -4.58 -11.74
CA SER A 65 8.05 -5.32 -10.65
C SER A 65 8.36 -4.68 -9.30
N GLY A 66 7.43 -4.73 -8.35
CA GLY A 66 7.60 -4.18 -7.00
C GLY A 66 8.83 -4.67 -6.24
N ARG A 67 9.36 -5.86 -6.59
CA ARG A 67 10.62 -6.39 -6.02
C ARG A 67 11.87 -5.54 -6.32
N TYR A 68 11.78 -4.66 -7.30
CA TYR A 68 12.88 -3.74 -7.66
C TYR A 68 12.75 -2.36 -7.01
N TYR A 69 11.72 -2.17 -6.17
CA TYR A 69 11.58 -0.94 -5.40
C TYR A 69 12.67 -0.87 -4.34
N ILE A 70 13.31 0.30 -4.26
CA ILE A 70 14.34 0.59 -3.25
C ILE A 70 13.69 0.80 -1.90
N SER A 71 12.55 1.48 -1.92
CA SER A 71 11.73 1.78 -0.77
C SER A 71 10.28 1.87 -1.24
N ALA A 72 9.37 1.52 -0.37
CA ALA A 72 7.94 1.73 -0.54
C ALA A 72 7.31 2.00 0.82
N GLY A 73 6.22 2.71 0.84
CA GLY A 73 5.55 3.03 2.08
C GLY A 73 4.20 3.67 1.85
N TYR A 74 3.56 3.99 2.94
CA TYR A 74 2.29 4.70 2.94
C TYR A 74 2.10 5.52 4.21
N SER A 75 1.27 6.55 4.11
CA SER A 75 0.66 7.21 5.25
C SER A 75 -0.81 6.82 5.33
N LEU A 76 -1.28 6.46 6.51
CA LEU A 76 -2.68 6.15 6.80
C LEU A 76 -3.26 7.27 7.66
N TYR A 77 -4.29 7.92 7.16
CA TYR A 77 -5.01 8.99 7.85
C TYR A 77 -6.30 8.42 8.44
N GLY A 78 -6.31 8.23 9.74
CA GLY A 78 -7.40 7.61 10.48
C GLY A 78 -7.49 8.15 11.91
N PRO A 79 -7.88 7.31 12.89
CA PRO A 79 -7.88 7.70 14.31
C PRO A 79 -6.52 8.15 14.82
N SER A 80 -5.45 7.72 14.16
CA SER A 80 -4.08 8.22 14.31
C SER A 80 -3.48 8.34 12.91
N ASP A 81 -2.57 9.29 12.72
CA ASP A 81 -1.77 9.36 11.51
C ASP A 81 -0.58 8.41 11.66
N ILE A 82 -0.53 7.41 10.76
CA ILE A 82 0.49 6.37 10.78
C ILE A 82 1.31 6.47 9.49
N PHE A 83 2.62 6.39 9.62
CA PHE A 83 3.55 6.31 8.51
C PHE A 83 4.29 4.97 8.54
N VAL A 84 4.16 4.18 7.48
CA VAL A 84 4.86 2.90 7.33
C VAL A 84 5.79 2.99 6.15
N ILE A 85 7.03 2.54 6.33
CA ILE A 85 8.04 2.53 5.28
C ILE A 85 8.86 1.24 5.31
N CYS A 86 9.14 0.72 4.12
CA CYS A 86 10.11 -0.35 3.92
C CYS A 86 11.43 0.23 3.43
N VAL A 87 12.47 0.05 4.22
CA VAL A 87 13.85 0.44 3.89
C VAL A 87 14.79 -0.70 4.24
N ASN A 88 15.69 -1.08 3.33
CA ASN A 88 16.67 -2.14 3.55
C ASN A 88 16.02 -3.47 4.01
N ASN A 89 14.88 -3.83 3.42
CA ASN A 89 14.08 -5.01 3.75
C ASN A 89 13.51 -5.03 5.18
N LYS A 90 13.51 -3.90 5.88
CA LYS A 90 12.81 -3.71 7.15
C LYS A 90 11.56 -2.87 6.93
N VAL A 91 10.45 -3.31 7.50
CA VAL A 91 9.21 -2.54 7.56
C VAL A 91 9.11 -1.88 8.92
N ILE A 92 9.01 -0.57 8.93
CA ILE A 92 9.05 0.27 10.13
C ILE A 92 7.79 1.13 10.15
N GLU A 93 7.20 1.30 11.32
CA GLU A 93 6.01 2.11 11.52
C GLU A 93 6.30 3.25 12.51
N PHE A 94 5.73 4.38 12.19
CA PHE A 94 5.73 5.58 13.01
C PHE A 94 4.30 6.07 13.20
N THR A 95 4.02 6.64 14.37
CA THR A 95 2.75 7.33 14.66
C THR A 95 3.02 8.81 14.89
N LEU A 96 2.22 9.67 14.30
CA LEU A 96 2.32 11.11 14.54
C LEU A 96 1.88 11.45 15.97
N ASP A 97 2.79 12.08 16.73
CA ASP A 97 2.47 12.71 17.98
C ASP A 97 1.87 14.11 17.68
N PRO A 98 0.58 14.34 17.96
CA PRO A 98 -0.08 15.58 17.60
C PRO A 98 0.40 16.80 18.42
N GLU A 99 0.95 16.59 19.62
CA GLU A 99 1.48 17.67 20.46
C GLU A 99 2.87 18.10 19.97
N LYS A 100 3.75 17.12 19.70
CA LYS A 100 5.11 17.38 19.20
C LYS A 100 5.15 17.68 17.71
N LYS A 101 4.11 17.29 16.96
CA LYS A 101 4.08 17.33 15.48
C LYS A 101 5.23 16.55 14.83
N GLU A 102 5.61 15.45 15.46
CA GLU A 102 6.69 14.57 15.03
C GLU A 102 6.22 13.13 14.93
N TYR A 103 6.75 12.38 13.96
CA TYR A 103 6.50 10.95 13.87
C TYR A 103 7.41 10.18 14.82
N MET A 104 6.78 9.50 15.77
CA MET A 104 7.46 8.67 16.78
C MET A 104 7.47 7.22 16.33
N LEU A 105 8.61 6.53 16.49
CA LEU A 105 8.74 5.11 16.18
C LEU A 105 7.73 4.29 17.01
N SER A 106 6.84 3.56 16.35
CA SER A 106 5.82 2.72 16.96
C SER A 106 6.20 1.25 16.93
N ARG A 107 6.61 0.76 15.77
CA ARG A 107 7.02 -0.64 15.58
C ARG A 107 8.26 -0.71 14.68
N ASP A 108 9.23 -1.54 15.05
CA ASP A 108 10.42 -1.83 14.22
C ASP A 108 10.37 -3.26 13.70
N ASP A 109 10.84 -3.47 12.45
CA ASP A 109 10.96 -4.78 11.80
C ASP A 109 9.65 -5.60 11.78
N ILE A 110 8.57 -4.99 11.32
CA ILE A 110 7.25 -5.62 11.21
C ILE A 110 7.31 -6.79 10.22
N LYS A 111 6.71 -7.91 10.62
CA LYS A 111 6.60 -9.13 9.78
C LYS A 111 5.14 -9.52 9.64
N ILE A 112 4.72 -9.79 8.42
CA ILE A 112 3.40 -10.37 8.16
C ILE A 112 3.37 -11.80 8.75
N PRO A 113 2.38 -12.14 9.60
CA PRO A 113 2.28 -13.48 10.15
C PRO A 113 2.00 -14.51 9.05
N ARG A 114 2.48 -15.75 9.24
CA ARG A 114 2.26 -16.85 8.26
C ARG A 114 0.79 -17.16 8.02
N THR A 115 -0.04 -16.96 9.02
CA THR A 115 -1.48 -17.25 8.97
C THR A 115 -2.24 -16.09 9.58
N GLY A 116 -3.34 -15.69 8.94
CA GLY A 116 -4.24 -14.66 9.43
C GLY A 116 -5.63 -15.21 9.72
N SER A 117 -6.37 -14.53 10.58
CA SER A 117 -7.79 -14.80 10.89
C SER A 117 -8.77 -13.90 10.15
N VAL A 118 -8.25 -12.97 9.35
CA VAL A 118 -9.01 -11.98 8.60
C VAL A 118 -8.64 -12.06 7.12
N TYR A 119 -9.59 -11.77 6.25
CA TYR A 119 -9.35 -11.49 4.83
C TYR A 119 -10.10 -10.23 4.43
N SER A 120 -9.63 -9.57 3.36
CA SER A 120 -10.23 -8.35 2.83
C SER A 120 -10.43 -8.50 1.33
N ILE A 121 -11.66 -8.30 0.87
CA ILE A 121 -12.04 -8.31 -0.55
C ILE A 121 -13.44 -7.70 -0.70
N ASN A 122 -13.70 -7.01 -1.80
CA ASN A 122 -15.03 -6.50 -2.11
C ASN A 122 -15.95 -7.63 -2.60
N GLU A 123 -16.65 -8.29 -1.68
CA GLU A 123 -17.57 -9.37 -2.04
C GLU A 123 -18.78 -8.95 -2.91
N GLY A 124 -19.04 -7.64 -3.04
CA GLY A 124 -20.02 -7.15 -4.00
C GLY A 124 -19.71 -7.54 -5.46
N ASN A 125 -18.44 -7.82 -5.76
CA ASN A 125 -17.98 -8.25 -7.08
C ASN A 125 -18.00 -9.80 -7.25
N PHE A 126 -18.54 -10.55 -6.30
CA PHE A 126 -18.46 -12.02 -6.29
C PHE A 126 -18.90 -12.67 -7.61
N VAL A 127 -19.99 -12.20 -8.22
CA VAL A 127 -20.52 -12.77 -9.47
C VAL A 127 -19.56 -12.63 -10.65
N SER A 128 -18.78 -11.57 -10.70
CA SER A 128 -17.84 -11.26 -11.79
C SER A 128 -16.44 -11.87 -11.61
N TRP A 129 -16.16 -12.51 -10.47
CA TRP A 129 -14.85 -13.12 -10.22
C TRP A 129 -14.65 -14.43 -10.98
N GLU A 130 -13.40 -14.73 -11.24
CA GLU A 130 -12.99 -16.06 -11.70
C GLU A 130 -13.24 -17.13 -10.62
N ASP A 131 -13.43 -18.36 -11.05
CA ASP A 131 -13.81 -19.46 -10.13
C ASP A 131 -12.75 -19.75 -9.06
N ASN A 132 -11.47 -19.55 -9.35
CA ASN A 132 -10.38 -19.67 -8.38
C ASN A 132 -10.53 -18.66 -7.22
N VAL A 133 -10.91 -17.41 -7.52
CA VAL A 133 -11.15 -16.36 -6.51
C VAL A 133 -12.39 -16.67 -5.69
N LYS A 134 -13.48 -17.07 -6.36
CA LYS A 134 -14.71 -17.52 -5.68
C LYS A 134 -14.43 -18.67 -4.72
N LYS A 135 -13.70 -19.69 -5.20
CA LYS A 135 -13.29 -20.83 -4.39
C LYS A 135 -12.48 -20.40 -3.18
N TRP A 136 -11.48 -19.53 -3.37
CA TRP A 136 -10.64 -19.01 -2.28
C TRP A 136 -11.49 -18.33 -1.18
N VAL A 137 -12.48 -17.51 -1.57
CA VAL A 137 -13.40 -16.85 -0.62
C VAL A 137 -14.24 -17.88 0.12
N LEU A 138 -14.82 -18.84 -0.59
CA LEU A 138 -15.64 -19.88 0.02
C LEU A 138 -14.85 -20.75 1.00
N ASP A 139 -13.60 -21.10 0.66
CA ASP A 139 -12.72 -21.88 1.53
C ASP A 139 -12.35 -21.09 2.82
N ASN A 140 -12.24 -19.75 2.75
CA ASN A 140 -12.04 -18.91 3.93
C ASN A 140 -13.30 -18.78 4.81
N LYS A 141 -14.50 -18.82 4.20
CA LYS A 141 -15.79 -18.77 4.90
C LYS A 141 -16.13 -20.11 5.55
N ASN A 142 -15.95 -21.19 4.82
CA ASN A 142 -16.33 -22.54 5.20
C ASN A 142 -15.15 -23.50 4.93
N PRO A 143 -14.11 -23.46 5.75
CA PRO A 143 -12.94 -24.29 5.54
C PRO A 143 -13.29 -25.77 5.68
N THR A 144 -12.85 -26.58 4.72
CA THR A 144 -12.93 -28.05 4.78
C THR A 144 -11.66 -28.58 5.46
N GLY A 145 -11.83 -29.32 6.55
CA GLY A 145 -10.73 -29.93 7.30
C GLY A 145 -10.49 -29.32 8.67
N SER A 146 -10.03 -30.14 9.62
CA SER A 146 -9.90 -29.80 11.03
C SER A 146 -8.79 -28.77 11.37
N SER A 147 -7.86 -28.53 10.44
CA SER A 147 -6.74 -27.61 10.62
C SER A 147 -7.02 -26.16 10.18
N ASN A 148 -8.05 -25.94 9.37
CA ASN A 148 -8.41 -24.63 8.84
C ASN A 148 -9.50 -23.96 9.66
N LYS A 149 -9.22 -22.78 10.20
CA LYS A 149 -10.23 -21.98 10.91
C LYS A 149 -10.93 -21.02 9.95
N ARG A 150 -12.24 -20.82 10.14
CA ARG A 150 -13.01 -19.78 9.46
C ARG A 150 -12.37 -18.43 9.67
N LYS A 151 -12.24 -17.64 8.59
CA LYS A 151 -11.74 -16.26 8.66
C LYS A 151 -12.90 -15.26 8.64
N THR A 152 -12.64 -14.09 9.18
CA THR A 152 -13.58 -12.97 9.23
C THR A 152 -13.29 -12.00 8.09
N LEU A 153 -14.32 -11.60 7.35
CA LEU A 153 -14.21 -10.51 6.37
C LEU A 153 -14.09 -9.17 7.10
N ARG A 154 -13.10 -8.38 6.69
CA ARG A 154 -12.97 -6.97 7.03
C ARG A 154 -12.54 -6.23 5.75
N TYR A 155 -13.39 -5.34 5.25
CA TYR A 155 -13.17 -4.57 4.04
C TYR A 155 -13.52 -3.11 4.30
N VAL A 156 -12.57 -2.21 4.09
CA VAL A 156 -12.73 -0.74 4.30
C VAL A 156 -12.99 -0.04 2.98
N GLY A 157 -12.47 -0.57 1.88
CA GLY A 157 -12.54 0.07 0.57
C GLY A 157 -11.45 1.13 0.35
N SER A 158 -10.43 1.14 1.20
CA SER A 158 -9.17 1.86 1.03
C SER A 158 -8.06 0.83 1.11
N LEU A 159 -7.25 0.74 0.06
CA LEU A 159 -6.17 -0.25 -0.02
C LEU A 159 -5.16 -0.07 1.12
N VAL A 160 -4.82 1.18 1.44
CA VAL A 160 -3.89 1.51 2.52
C VAL A 160 -4.38 0.99 3.87
N ALA A 161 -5.67 1.13 4.19
CA ALA A 161 -6.24 0.65 5.45
C ALA A 161 -6.34 -0.87 5.51
N ASP A 162 -6.74 -1.52 4.41
CA ASP A 162 -6.85 -2.97 4.33
C ASP A 162 -5.47 -3.64 4.32
N ALA A 163 -4.47 -3.06 3.66
CA ALA A 163 -3.08 -3.50 3.70
C ALA A 163 -2.46 -3.32 5.10
N HIS A 164 -2.69 -2.17 5.74
CA HIS A 164 -2.17 -1.89 7.09
C HIS A 164 -2.67 -2.92 8.12
N ARG A 165 -3.92 -3.36 8.02
CA ARG A 165 -4.47 -4.42 8.89
C ARG A 165 -3.74 -5.75 8.72
N THR A 166 -3.11 -5.99 7.58
CA THR A 166 -2.38 -7.23 7.29
C THR A 166 -0.99 -7.25 7.92
N LEU A 167 -0.43 -6.07 8.19
CA LEU A 167 0.84 -5.86 8.90
C LEU A 167 0.66 -5.96 10.42
#